data_0513094b91278043b2530db24a872ef7
#
_entry.id   0513094b91278043b2530db24a872ef7
#
_cell.length_a   1.000
_cell.length_b   1.000
_cell.length_c   1.000
_cell.angle_alpha   90.00
_cell.angle_beta   90.00
_cell.angle_gamma   90.00
#
_symmetry.space_group_name_H-M   'P 1'
#
loop_
_entity.id
_entity.type
_entity.pdbx_description
1 polymer ?
#
loop_
_entity_poly.entity_id
_entity_poly.type
_entity_poly.pdbx_seq_one_letter_code
_entity_poly.pdbx_strand_id
1 'polypeptide(L)'
;MKRTRRQFIKLSAVTGGALAFGMRSITLFAKESVKPLRILILGGTGFTGPYQVRYALSRGHNVTTFNRGKTHPGELPNEVEQLIGDRNGQLDALKNRQWDVVIDNPTTLPKWVRDAALILKGNVERYVLISTISVYGEVKTGPDENAPTEKYEGADPYKETLEAMKAGGYKTYGPLKALSER
;
A
#
# COMPACT_ATOMS: atom_id res chain seq x y z
N MET A 1 34.81 0.65 31.72
CA MET A 1 34.67 1.94 32.45
C MET A 1 33.34 2.58 32.06
N LYS A 2 32.41 2.71 33.03
CA LYS A 2 31.10 3.37 32.77
C LYS A 2 31.30 4.89 32.84
N ARG A 3 31.10 5.57 31.72
CA ARG A 3 31.15 7.04 31.66
C ARG A 3 29.90 7.65 32.35
N THR A 4 30.11 8.64 33.21
CA THR A 4 29.04 9.32 33.92
C THR A 4 28.40 10.41 33.06
N ARG A 5 27.10 10.77 33.32
CA ARG A 5 26.39 11.84 32.61
C ARG A 5 27.15 13.16 32.59
N ARG A 6 27.86 13.45 33.65
CA ARG A 6 28.68 14.68 33.79
C ARG A 6 29.91 14.69 32.85
N GLN A 7 30.51 13.51 32.58
CA GLN A 7 31.62 13.37 31.61
C GLN A 7 31.10 13.48 30.18
N PHE A 8 29.90 13.00 29.91
CA PHE A 8 29.27 13.14 28.61
C PHE A 8 28.96 14.61 28.28
N ILE A 9 28.38 15.35 29.22
CA ILE A 9 28.04 16.79 29.03
C ILE A 9 29.34 17.62 28.86
N LYS A 10 30.40 17.33 29.60
CA LYS A 10 31.70 18.04 29.43
C LYS A 10 32.33 17.77 28.07
N LEU A 11 32.23 16.54 27.56
CA LEU A 11 32.75 16.17 26.24
C LEU A 11 31.95 16.85 25.11
N SER A 12 30.63 16.96 25.27
CA SER A 12 29.77 17.66 24.32
C SER A 12 30.00 19.17 24.27
N ALA A 13 30.35 19.78 25.43
CA ALA A 13 30.67 21.19 25.50
C ALA A 13 32.02 21.53 24.84
N VAL A 14 33.02 20.63 24.92
CA VAL A 14 34.33 20.80 24.28
C VAL A 14 34.23 20.66 22.76
N THR A 15 33.37 19.73 22.25
CA THR A 15 33.12 19.59 20.81
C THR A 15 32.30 20.75 20.26
N GLY A 16 31.39 21.33 21.05
CA GLY A 16 30.59 22.51 20.64
C GLY A 16 31.38 23.80 20.54
N GLY A 17 32.42 23.96 21.38
CA GLY A 17 33.27 25.15 21.38
C GLY A 17 34.26 25.24 20.21
N ALA A 18 34.64 24.12 19.63
CA ALA A 18 35.55 24.08 18.47
C ALA A 18 34.86 24.42 17.14
N LEU A 19 33.50 24.45 17.11
CA LEU A 19 32.72 24.78 15.91
C LEU A 19 32.42 26.27 15.76
N ALA A 20 32.79 27.11 16.75
CA ALA A 20 32.56 28.56 16.69
C ALA A 20 33.64 29.31 15.87
N PHE A 21 34.72 28.66 15.48
CA PHE A 21 35.75 29.26 14.62
C PHE A 21 35.82 28.54 13.27
N GLY A 22 35.06 29.03 12.32
CA GLY A 22 35.37 28.96 10.89
C GLY A 22 35.14 27.63 10.18
N MET A 23 34.27 26.75 10.63
CA MET A 23 33.84 25.59 9.82
C MET A 23 32.46 25.83 9.21
N ARG A 24 32.46 25.88 7.87
CA ARG A 24 31.25 25.77 7.04
C ARG A 24 30.30 24.74 7.65
N SER A 25 29.01 25.11 7.68
CA SER A 25 27.89 24.26 8.10
C SER A 25 28.08 22.82 7.58
N ILE A 26 28.46 21.91 8.47
CA ILE A 26 28.33 20.49 8.19
C ILE A 26 26.82 20.24 8.18
N THR A 27 26.25 20.09 7.01
CA THR A 27 24.90 19.58 6.81
C THR A 27 24.92 18.11 7.23
N LEU A 28 24.89 17.88 8.53
CA LEU A 28 24.70 16.55 9.10
C LEU A 28 23.25 16.15 8.82
N PHE A 29 23.11 15.05 8.13
CA PHE A 29 21.90 14.42 7.62
C PHE A 29 21.39 15.05 6.30
N ALA A 30 22.14 14.81 5.22
CA ALA A 30 21.50 14.67 3.95
C ALA A 30 20.48 13.53 4.10
N LYS A 31 19.19 13.89 4.24
CA LYS A 31 18.08 12.95 4.09
C LYS A 31 18.31 12.34 2.71
N GLU A 32 18.70 11.06 2.65
CA GLU A 32 18.81 10.37 1.36
C GLU A 32 17.55 10.72 0.58
N SER A 33 17.73 11.43 -0.53
CA SER A 33 16.59 11.79 -1.37
C SER A 33 16.08 10.49 -1.99
N VAL A 34 15.04 9.93 -1.40
CA VAL A 34 14.35 8.78 -1.97
C VAL A 34 13.91 9.17 -3.37
N LYS A 35 14.35 8.41 -4.39
CA LYS A 35 13.92 8.65 -5.78
C LYS A 35 12.38 8.67 -5.82
N PRO A 36 11.75 9.73 -6.36
CA PRO A 36 10.32 9.76 -6.52
C PRO A 36 9.81 8.56 -7.32
N LEU A 37 8.83 7.85 -6.79
CA LEU A 37 8.16 6.73 -7.45
C LEU A 37 6.82 7.20 -8.00
N ARG A 38 6.39 6.61 -9.11
CA ARG A 38 5.04 6.71 -9.65
C ARG A 38 4.22 5.60 -8.99
N ILE A 39 3.33 5.95 -8.09
CA ILE A 39 2.54 4.99 -7.30
C ILE A 39 1.09 5.06 -7.77
N LEU A 40 0.56 3.91 -8.22
CA LEU A 40 -0.87 3.74 -8.43
C LEU A 40 -1.50 3.11 -7.19
N ILE A 41 -2.55 3.71 -6.67
CA ILE A 41 -3.36 3.14 -5.60
C ILE A 41 -4.73 2.76 -6.17
N LEU A 42 -5.01 1.47 -6.27
CA LEU A 42 -6.33 0.96 -6.62
C LEU A 42 -7.24 1.09 -5.38
N GLY A 43 -8.20 2.00 -5.45
CA GLY A 43 -8.95 2.50 -4.30
C GLY A 43 -8.50 3.93 -3.95
N GLY A 44 -8.02 4.17 -2.75
CA GLY A 44 -7.45 5.48 -2.36
C GLY A 44 -8.42 6.41 -1.63
N THR A 45 -9.73 6.20 -1.73
CA THR A 45 -10.76 7.00 -1.03
C THR A 45 -11.50 6.22 0.07
N GLY A 46 -11.12 4.96 0.29
CA GLY A 46 -11.65 4.14 1.39
C GLY A 46 -10.89 4.35 2.69
N PHE A 47 -11.14 3.47 3.68
CA PHE A 47 -10.65 3.61 5.06
C PHE A 47 -9.14 3.87 5.18
N THR A 48 -8.29 3.13 4.48
CA THR A 48 -6.82 3.26 4.53
C THR A 48 -6.25 4.18 3.44
N GLY A 49 -6.98 4.36 2.35
CA GLY A 49 -6.50 5.03 1.14
C GLY A 49 -6.00 6.45 1.33
N PRO A 50 -6.76 7.36 1.97
CA PRO A 50 -6.33 8.74 2.16
C PRO A 50 -5.04 8.87 2.98
N TYR A 51 -4.80 7.97 3.93
CA TYR A 51 -3.56 7.93 4.71
C TYR A 51 -2.37 7.48 3.86
N GLN A 52 -2.55 6.43 3.04
CA GLN A 52 -1.53 5.97 2.10
C GLN A 52 -1.14 7.06 1.10
N VAL A 53 -2.15 7.74 0.52
CA VAL A 53 -1.95 8.85 -0.40
C VAL A 53 -1.13 9.96 0.24
N ARG A 54 -1.57 10.48 1.39
CA ARG A 54 -0.87 11.57 2.09
C ARG A 54 0.55 11.17 2.51
N TYR A 55 0.74 9.93 2.97
CA TYR A 55 2.06 9.43 3.33
C TYR A 55 2.99 9.34 2.11
N ALA A 56 2.52 8.80 0.99
CA ALA A 56 3.31 8.71 -0.24
C ALA A 56 3.72 10.11 -0.76
N LEU A 57 2.79 11.06 -0.78
CA LEU A 57 3.07 12.46 -1.13
C LEU A 57 4.11 13.09 -0.20
N SER A 58 3.98 12.90 1.11
CA SER A 58 4.94 13.44 2.10
C SER A 58 6.36 12.86 1.95
N ARG A 59 6.48 11.71 1.29
CA ARG A 59 7.75 11.08 0.92
C ARG A 59 8.29 11.54 -0.43
N GLY A 60 7.56 12.40 -1.14
CA GLY A 60 7.94 12.95 -2.43
C GLY A 60 7.61 12.06 -3.62
N HIS A 61 6.67 11.12 -3.48
CA HIS A 61 6.23 10.27 -4.57
C HIS A 61 5.10 10.90 -5.38
N ASN A 62 4.97 10.53 -6.65
CA ASN A 62 3.84 10.89 -7.49
C ASN A 62 2.73 9.86 -7.32
N VAL A 63 1.54 10.30 -6.93
CA VAL A 63 0.42 9.41 -6.61
C VAL A 63 -0.70 9.56 -7.62
N THR A 64 -1.12 8.44 -8.18
CA THR A 64 -2.34 8.30 -8.98
C THR A 64 -3.29 7.37 -8.23
N THR A 65 -4.56 7.70 -8.14
CA THR A 65 -5.58 6.78 -7.61
C THR A 65 -6.50 6.31 -8.72
N PHE A 66 -7.02 5.08 -8.59
CA PHE A 66 -8.08 4.56 -9.44
C PHE A 66 -9.27 4.15 -8.58
N ASN A 67 -10.41 4.80 -8.79
CA ASN A 67 -11.62 4.58 -7.98
C ASN A 67 -12.89 4.96 -8.77
N ARG A 68 -14.06 4.70 -8.17
CA ARG A 68 -15.36 4.99 -8.81
C ARG A 68 -15.80 6.45 -8.69
N GLY A 69 -15.06 7.30 -8.01
CA GLY A 69 -15.45 8.70 -7.74
C GLY A 69 -16.66 8.87 -6.80
N LYS A 70 -17.12 7.80 -6.14
CA LYS A 70 -18.35 7.81 -5.32
C LYS A 70 -18.11 7.95 -3.81
N THR A 71 -16.95 7.50 -3.34
CA THR A 71 -16.62 7.50 -1.91
C THR A 71 -15.77 8.72 -1.60
N HIS A 72 -16.22 9.57 -0.70
CA HIS A 72 -15.55 10.78 -0.24
C HIS A 72 -14.94 11.62 -1.40
N PRO A 73 -15.77 12.09 -2.35
CA PRO A 73 -15.31 12.91 -3.46
C PRO A 73 -14.70 14.21 -2.90
N GLY A 74 -13.52 14.59 -3.41
CA GLY A 74 -12.80 15.81 -2.97
C GLY A 74 -11.96 15.66 -1.70
N GLU A 75 -11.87 14.47 -1.08
CA GLU A 75 -11.05 14.27 0.13
C GLU A 75 -9.54 14.22 -0.16
N LEU A 76 -9.16 13.81 -1.36
CA LEU A 76 -7.76 13.68 -1.74
C LEU A 76 -7.15 15.03 -2.11
N PRO A 77 -5.85 15.27 -1.84
CA PRO A 77 -5.14 16.47 -2.27
C PRO A 77 -5.25 16.71 -3.79
N ASN A 78 -5.30 17.97 -4.21
CA ASN A 78 -5.46 18.35 -5.61
C ASN A 78 -4.31 17.88 -6.54
N GLU A 79 -3.13 17.63 -5.97
CA GLU A 79 -1.97 17.11 -6.69
C GLU A 79 -2.07 15.61 -7.05
N VAL A 80 -3.09 14.91 -6.53
CA VAL A 80 -3.33 13.49 -6.82
C VAL A 80 -4.14 13.35 -8.10
N GLU A 81 -3.56 12.70 -9.10
CA GLU A 81 -4.33 12.30 -10.28
C GLU A 81 -5.37 11.25 -9.90
N GLN A 82 -6.63 11.48 -10.25
CA GLN A 82 -7.71 10.56 -9.97
C GLN A 82 -8.26 9.97 -11.27
N LEU A 83 -7.99 8.70 -11.51
CA LEU A 83 -8.55 7.93 -12.61
C LEU A 83 -9.90 7.35 -12.18
N ILE A 84 -10.93 7.62 -12.95
CA ILE A 84 -12.27 7.13 -12.67
C ILE A 84 -12.56 5.87 -13.47
N GLY A 85 -13.06 4.83 -12.78
CA GLY A 85 -13.46 3.57 -13.38
C GLY A 85 -13.99 2.60 -12.33
N ASP A 86 -14.42 1.42 -12.78
CA ASP A 86 -14.93 0.36 -11.90
C ASP A 86 -14.17 -0.96 -12.16
N ARG A 87 -13.82 -1.67 -11.09
CA ARG A 87 -13.15 -2.98 -11.18
C ARG A 87 -14.04 -4.05 -11.84
N ASN A 88 -15.34 -3.82 -11.95
CA ASN A 88 -16.27 -4.63 -12.72
C ASN A 88 -16.17 -4.38 -14.24
N GLY A 89 -14.95 -4.34 -14.78
CA GLY A 89 -14.72 -4.29 -16.23
C GLY A 89 -14.55 -2.89 -16.81
N GLN A 90 -14.57 -1.83 -16.03
CA GLN A 90 -14.31 -0.46 -16.48
C GLN A 90 -12.87 -0.02 -16.10
N LEU A 91 -11.87 -0.71 -16.64
CA LEU A 91 -10.46 -0.53 -16.30
C LEU A 91 -9.66 0.25 -17.37
N ASP A 92 -10.33 0.82 -18.37
CA ASP A 92 -9.67 1.45 -19.52
C ASP A 92 -8.74 2.60 -19.14
N ALA A 93 -9.06 3.33 -18.07
CA ALA A 93 -8.21 4.40 -17.56
C ALA A 93 -6.83 3.94 -17.09
N LEU A 94 -6.62 2.65 -16.87
CA LEU A 94 -5.34 2.05 -16.49
C LEU A 94 -4.47 1.67 -17.69
N LYS A 95 -5.02 1.62 -18.91
CA LYS A 95 -4.31 1.20 -20.12
C LYS A 95 -3.25 2.23 -20.54
N ASN A 96 -2.17 1.73 -21.17
CA ASN A 96 -1.10 2.56 -21.75
C ASN A 96 -0.42 3.51 -20.76
N ARG A 97 -0.36 3.14 -19.49
CA ARG A 97 0.29 3.89 -18.41
C ARG A 97 1.31 3.00 -17.70
N GLN A 98 2.29 3.61 -17.08
CA GLN A 98 3.36 2.92 -16.36
C GLN A 98 3.48 3.44 -14.95
N TRP A 99 3.65 2.53 -13.99
CA TRP A 99 3.91 2.84 -12.59
C TRP A 99 5.09 2.02 -12.07
N ASP A 100 5.77 2.55 -11.08
CA ASP A 100 6.84 1.82 -10.40
C ASP A 100 6.24 0.87 -9.35
N VAL A 101 5.15 1.30 -8.68
CA VAL A 101 4.45 0.49 -7.68
C VAL A 101 2.94 0.61 -7.85
N VAL A 102 2.24 -0.51 -7.72
CA VAL A 102 0.79 -0.56 -7.52
C VAL A 102 0.49 -1.04 -6.10
N ILE A 103 -0.36 -0.32 -5.39
CA ILE A 103 -0.94 -0.75 -4.12
C ILE A 103 -2.40 -1.08 -4.38
N ASP A 104 -2.73 -2.35 -4.30
CA ASP A 104 -4.10 -2.82 -4.46
C ASP A 104 -4.76 -2.92 -3.09
N ASN A 105 -5.54 -1.89 -2.76
CA ASN A 105 -6.29 -1.81 -1.50
C ASN A 105 -7.35 -2.90 -1.41
N PRO A 106 -7.84 -3.18 -0.19
CA PRO A 106 -8.64 -4.37 0.08
C PRO A 106 -9.74 -4.54 -0.95
N THR A 107 -9.56 -5.52 -1.79
CA THR A 107 -10.53 -6.00 -2.74
C THR A 107 -10.94 -7.41 -2.32
N THR A 108 -12.18 -7.77 -2.59
CA THR A 108 -12.75 -8.98 -2.06
C THR A 108 -12.84 -10.08 -3.10
N LEU A 109 -12.97 -9.70 -4.37
CA LEU A 109 -13.20 -10.64 -5.45
C LEU A 109 -11.92 -10.93 -6.23
N PRO A 110 -11.51 -12.20 -6.42
CA PRO A 110 -10.34 -12.59 -7.20
C PRO A 110 -10.36 -12.05 -8.63
N LYS A 111 -11.55 -11.95 -9.24
CA LYS A 111 -11.73 -11.33 -10.56
C LYS A 111 -11.18 -9.91 -10.62
N TRP A 112 -11.38 -9.10 -9.60
CA TRP A 112 -10.93 -7.72 -9.60
C TRP A 112 -9.40 -7.59 -9.54
N VAL A 113 -8.75 -8.49 -8.79
CA VAL A 113 -7.29 -8.55 -8.73
C VAL A 113 -6.72 -9.04 -10.07
N ARG A 114 -7.25 -10.16 -10.58
CA ARG A 114 -6.84 -10.74 -11.86
C ARG A 114 -6.96 -9.74 -13.01
N ASP A 115 -8.14 -9.12 -13.16
CA ASP A 115 -8.41 -8.23 -14.29
C ASP A 115 -7.54 -6.96 -14.23
N ALA A 116 -7.29 -6.41 -13.04
CA ALA A 116 -6.37 -5.31 -12.86
C ALA A 116 -4.91 -5.73 -13.15
N ALA A 117 -4.48 -6.88 -12.62
CA ALA A 117 -3.13 -7.40 -12.85
C ALA A 117 -2.86 -7.68 -14.33
N LEU A 118 -3.84 -8.20 -15.07
CA LEU A 118 -3.70 -8.45 -16.51
C LEU A 118 -3.51 -7.16 -17.32
N ILE A 119 -4.24 -6.08 -17.00
CA ILE A 119 -4.09 -4.79 -17.67
C ILE A 119 -2.74 -4.14 -17.32
N LEU A 120 -2.29 -4.29 -16.08
CA LEU A 120 -1.06 -3.69 -15.57
C LEU A 120 0.19 -4.51 -15.89
N LYS A 121 0.04 -5.74 -16.38
CA LYS A 121 1.16 -6.65 -16.72
C LYS A 121 2.12 -6.00 -17.71
N GLY A 122 3.40 -5.98 -17.37
CA GLY A 122 4.45 -5.35 -18.18
C GLY A 122 4.56 -3.83 -18.04
N ASN A 123 3.65 -3.20 -17.30
CA ASN A 123 3.61 -1.76 -17.07
C ASN A 123 3.83 -1.36 -15.60
N VAL A 124 4.16 -2.32 -14.75
CA VAL A 124 4.37 -2.14 -13.30
C VAL A 124 5.58 -2.95 -12.87
N GLU A 125 6.48 -2.33 -12.09
CA GLU A 125 7.64 -3.03 -11.53
C GLU A 125 7.27 -3.86 -10.30
N ARG A 126 6.36 -3.36 -9.46
CA ARG A 126 5.92 -4.04 -8.24
C ARG A 126 4.43 -3.90 -8.00
N TYR A 127 3.76 -5.03 -7.80
CA TYR A 127 2.35 -5.09 -7.42
C TYR A 127 2.23 -5.55 -5.96
N VAL A 128 1.57 -4.77 -5.12
CA VAL A 128 1.36 -5.03 -3.68
C VAL A 128 -0.13 -5.18 -3.44
N LEU A 129 -0.56 -6.41 -3.15
CA LEU A 129 -1.94 -6.69 -2.76
C LEU A 129 -2.08 -6.57 -1.24
N ILE A 130 -3.06 -5.81 -0.78
CA ILE A 130 -3.44 -5.79 0.64
C ILE A 130 -4.38 -6.96 0.92
N SER A 131 -3.86 -7.97 1.60
CA SER A 131 -4.60 -9.18 1.96
C SER A 131 -5.19 -9.11 3.37
N THR A 132 -5.45 -10.25 4.00
CA THR A 132 -6.09 -10.37 5.31
C THR A 132 -5.62 -11.62 6.02
N ILE A 133 -5.60 -11.59 7.35
CA ILE A 133 -5.34 -12.78 8.18
C ILE A 133 -6.40 -13.89 7.97
N SER A 134 -7.59 -13.53 7.50
CA SER A 134 -8.68 -14.48 7.23
C SER A 134 -8.36 -15.49 6.12
N VAL A 135 -7.27 -15.30 5.37
CA VAL A 135 -6.82 -16.29 4.39
C VAL A 135 -6.42 -17.64 5.04
N TYR A 136 -6.08 -17.62 6.31
CA TYR A 136 -5.67 -18.83 7.08
C TYR A 136 -6.84 -19.50 7.83
N GLY A 137 -8.06 -18.97 7.76
CA GLY A 137 -9.23 -19.49 8.48
C GLY A 137 -9.16 -19.29 9.99
N GLU A 138 -9.77 -20.22 10.74
CA GLU A 138 -9.70 -20.20 12.20
C GLU A 138 -8.33 -20.70 12.67
N VAL A 139 -7.49 -19.81 13.13
CA VAL A 139 -6.15 -20.14 13.61
C VAL A 139 -6.13 -20.04 15.14
N LYS A 140 -5.99 -21.16 15.80
CA LYS A 140 -5.85 -21.25 17.28
C LYS A 140 -4.47 -20.77 17.76
N THR A 141 -3.47 -20.87 16.92
CA THR A 141 -2.09 -20.43 17.17
C THR A 141 -1.71 -19.52 16.02
N GLY A 142 -1.12 -18.33 16.27
CA GLY A 142 -0.82 -17.36 15.23
C GLY A 142 -0.14 -17.99 13.99
N PRO A 143 -0.74 -17.91 12.81
CA PRO A 143 -0.14 -18.46 11.58
C PRO A 143 1.06 -17.63 11.17
N ASP A 144 2.05 -18.28 10.56
CA ASP A 144 3.10 -17.63 9.79
C ASP A 144 2.74 -17.63 8.28
N GLU A 145 3.59 -17.05 7.47
CA GLU A 145 3.39 -16.96 6.02
C GLU A 145 3.41 -18.30 5.27
N ASN A 146 3.81 -19.39 5.92
CA ASN A 146 3.86 -20.75 5.37
C ASN A 146 2.62 -21.57 5.76
N ALA A 147 1.76 -21.04 6.63
CA ALA A 147 0.57 -21.74 7.06
C ALA A 147 -0.39 -21.99 5.88
N PRO A 148 -1.10 -23.13 5.86
CA PRO A 148 -2.03 -23.44 4.79
C PRO A 148 -3.19 -22.45 4.75
N THR A 149 -3.50 -21.95 3.56
CA THR A 149 -4.61 -21.04 3.33
C THR A 149 -5.93 -21.79 3.12
N GLU A 150 -7.02 -21.13 3.47
CA GLU A 150 -8.39 -21.58 3.20
C GLU A 150 -8.62 -21.90 1.72
N LYS A 151 -9.44 -22.92 1.47
CA LYS A 151 -9.82 -23.32 0.12
C LYS A 151 -11.22 -22.84 -0.21
N TYR A 152 -11.38 -22.32 -1.42
CA TYR A 152 -12.67 -21.98 -1.96
C TYR A 152 -13.38 -23.25 -2.48
N GLU A 153 -14.59 -23.50 -2.02
CA GLU A 153 -15.37 -24.69 -2.36
C GLU A 153 -16.51 -24.41 -3.36
N GLY A 154 -16.65 -23.16 -3.81
CA GLY A 154 -17.65 -22.79 -4.83
C GLY A 154 -17.27 -23.23 -6.24
N ALA A 155 -18.21 -23.07 -7.20
CA ALA A 155 -18.03 -23.55 -8.57
C ALA A 155 -16.99 -22.73 -9.36
N ASP A 156 -17.05 -21.40 -9.30
CA ASP A 156 -16.15 -20.51 -10.04
C ASP A 156 -15.90 -19.21 -9.25
N PRO A 157 -14.72 -19.03 -8.66
CA PRO A 157 -14.41 -17.86 -7.85
C PRO A 157 -14.36 -16.55 -8.66
N TYR A 158 -14.21 -16.63 -9.97
CA TYR A 158 -14.16 -15.45 -10.85
C TYR A 158 -15.56 -14.98 -11.29
N LYS A 159 -16.59 -15.78 -11.00
CA LYS A 159 -18.01 -15.39 -11.20
C LYS A 159 -18.67 -14.90 -9.92
N GLU A 160 -17.97 -14.96 -8.79
CA GLU A 160 -18.50 -14.47 -7.52
C GLU A 160 -18.86 -12.98 -7.58
N THR A 161 -19.93 -12.63 -6.86
CA THR A 161 -20.38 -11.25 -6.69
C THR A 161 -20.19 -10.78 -5.26
N LEU A 162 -20.18 -9.46 -5.05
CA LEU A 162 -20.14 -8.90 -3.69
C LEU A 162 -21.34 -9.31 -2.85
N GLU A 163 -22.51 -9.42 -3.46
CA GLU A 163 -23.76 -9.84 -2.82
C GLU A 163 -23.65 -11.29 -2.34
N ALA A 164 -23.20 -12.20 -3.22
CA ALA A 164 -23.00 -13.61 -2.87
C ALA A 164 -21.95 -13.77 -1.77
N MET A 165 -20.83 -13.05 -1.88
CA MET A 165 -19.78 -13.05 -0.86
C MET A 165 -20.30 -12.55 0.49
N LYS A 166 -21.07 -11.45 0.52
CA LYS A 166 -21.65 -10.92 1.75
C LYS A 166 -22.66 -11.87 2.37
N ALA A 167 -23.47 -12.55 1.56
CA ALA A 167 -24.42 -13.56 2.02
C ALA A 167 -23.70 -14.77 2.63
N GLY A 168 -22.55 -15.19 2.06
CA GLY A 168 -21.71 -16.28 2.59
C GLY A 168 -20.86 -15.89 3.81
N GLY A 169 -20.74 -14.60 4.08
CA GLY A 169 -19.98 -14.09 5.22
C GLY A 169 -18.50 -14.48 5.21
N TYR A 170 -17.91 -14.71 6.40
CA TYR A 170 -16.50 -15.05 6.54
C TYR A 170 -16.10 -16.37 5.88
N LYS A 171 -17.04 -17.29 5.69
CA LYS A 171 -16.77 -18.59 5.04
C LYS A 171 -16.37 -18.46 3.57
N THR A 172 -16.75 -17.39 2.90
CA THR A 172 -16.37 -17.10 1.52
C THR A 172 -15.28 -16.05 1.41
N TYR A 173 -15.21 -15.11 2.35
CA TYR A 173 -14.26 -14.01 2.30
C TYR A 173 -12.79 -14.47 2.34
N GLY A 174 -12.41 -15.27 3.33
CA GLY A 174 -11.05 -15.79 3.49
C GLY A 174 -10.57 -16.57 2.26
N PRO A 175 -11.32 -17.61 1.82
CA PRO A 175 -11.01 -18.39 0.63
C PRO A 175 -10.86 -17.54 -0.65
N LEU A 176 -11.74 -16.57 -0.88
CA LEU A 176 -11.65 -15.66 -2.04
C LEU A 176 -10.41 -14.75 -1.97
N LYS A 177 -10.07 -14.28 -0.77
CA LYS A 177 -8.84 -13.50 -0.58
C LYS A 177 -7.59 -14.36 -0.81
N ALA A 178 -7.57 -15.62 -0.33
CA ALA A 178 -6.48 -16.54 -0.58
C ALA A 178 -6.26 -16.83 -2.07
N LEU A 179 -7.34 -16.88 -2.86
CA LEU A 179 -7.25 -16.99 -4.32
C LEU A 179 -6.72 -15.72 -4.99
N SER A 180 -6.93 -14.56 -4.39
CA SER A 180 -6.44 -13.29 -4.92
C SER A 180 -4.91 -13.11 -4.74
N GLU A 181 -4.27 -13.90 -3.90
CA GLU A 181 -2.82 -13.89 -3.66
C GLU A 181 -2.02 -14.72 -4.69
N ARG A 182 -2.70 -15.53 -5.49
CA ARG A 182 -2.14 -16.46 -6.50
C ARG A 182 -2.17 -15.84 -7.89
#